data_fe539803170bf7d5f55fa5ed2e3e0f59
#
_entry.id   fe539803170bf7d5f55fa5ed2e3e0f59
#
_cell.length_a   1.000
_cell.length_b   1.000
_cell.length_c   1.000
_cell.angle_alpha   90.00
_cell.angle_beta   90.00
_cell.angle_gamma   90.00
#
_symmetry.space_group_name_H-M   'P 1'
#
loop_
_entity.id
_entity.type
_entity.pdbx_description
1 polymer ?
#
loop_
_entity_poly.entity_id
_entity_poly.type
_entity_poly.pdbx_seq_one_letter_code
_entity_poly.pdbx_strand_id
1 'polypeptide(L)'
;MEAMWSRFLPAVKKAKERIDNGEIGIPEISQFSIGFKAAEDNSNRFFNPLLGGGAAKDITVYAYEITTYLIEQEIKNMNVSATWSDSGVDTNNHISIDFEHTLADLAASIVASVDDKMIIYGKHGKIVIPNPHHSSECFLYDIYGNIKEHFEDKETVNGFTYEISEAMRCINSGEIESPVVPWKVTIACSELYDKIAETKKQ
;
A
#
# COMPACT_ATOMS: atom_id res chain seq x y z
N MET A 1 -15.74 6.04 4.73
CA MET A 1 -14.60 5.39 4.07
C MET A 1 -13.39 5.48 4.97
N GLU A 2 -12.46 4.55 4.88
CA GLU A 2 -11.14 4.69 5.50
C GLU A 2 -10.37 5.85 4.84
N ALA A 3 -9.61 6.63 5.63
CA ALA A 3 -8.84 7.75 5.13
C ALA A 3 -7.52 7.28 4.48
N MET A 4 -7.63 6.49 3.41
CA MET A 4 -6.49 5.98 2.65
C MET A 4 -6.11 6.96 1.52
N TRP A 5 -5.60 8.11 1.93
CA TRP A 5 -5.27 9.24 1.06
C TRP A 5 -4.36 8.88 -0.12
N SER A 6 -3.47 7.89 0.06
CA SER A 6 -2.52 7.45 -0.96
C SER A 6 -3.18 6.93 -2.24
N ARG A 7 -4.38 6.32 -2.15
CA ARG A 7 -5.14 5.86 -3.33
C ARG A 7 -5.61 7.01 -4.23
N PHE A 8 -5.66 8.22 -3.67
CA PHE A 8 -6.14 9.42 -4.37
C PHE A 8 -5.02 10.26 -4.97
N LEU A 9 -3.75 9.96 -4.65
CA LEU A 9 -2.60 10.70 -5.18
C LEU A 9 -2.52 10.61 -6.71
N PRO A 10 -2.22 11.71 -7.42
CA PRO A 10 -2.13 11.72 -8.88
C PRO A 10 -1.16 10.67 -9.44
N ALA A 11 0.00 10.46 -8.80
CA ALA A 11 0.98 9.47 -9.23
C ALA A 11 0.47 8.02 -9.10
N VAL A 12 -0.25 7.71 -8.02
CA VAL A 12 -0.85 6.37 -7.81
C VAL A 12 -2.01 6.16 -8.79
N LYS A 13 -2.85 7.17 -9.02
CA LYS A 13 -3.90 7.12 -10.05
C LYS A 13 -3.32 6.94 -11.45
N LYS A 14 -2.20 7.61 -11.75
CA LYS A 14 -1.52 7.45 -13.03
C LYS A 14 -0.97 6.04 -13.22
N ALA A 15 -0.44 5.43 -12.17
CA ALA A 15 -0.02 4.02 -12.18
C ALA A 15 -1.22 3.10 -12.46
N LYS A 16 -2.35 3.32 -11.79
CA LYS A 16 -3.59 2.55 -12.03
C LYS A 16 -4.08 2.68 -13.46
N GLU A 17 -4.15 3.89 -14.00
CA GLU A 17 -4.52 4.16 -15.38
C GLU A 17 -3.66 3.36 -16.38
N ARG A 18 -2.34 3.34 -16.18
CA ARG A 18 -1.41 2.61 -17.05
C ARG A 18 -1.61 1.10 -16.99
N ILE A 19 -1.88 0.57 -15.78
CA ILE A 19 -2.18 -0.85 -15.59
C ILE A 19 -3.49 -1.20 -16.31
N ASP A 20 -4.54 -0.41 -16.10
CA ASP A 20 -5.85 -0.62 -16.70
C ASP A 20 -5.84 -0.52 -18.23
N ASN A 21 -4.99 0.35 -18.78
CA ASN A 21 -4.74 0.47 -20.21
C ASN A 21 -3.86 -0.67 -20.77
N GLY A 22 -3.36 -1.58 -19.94
CA GLY A 22 -2.53 -2.71 -20.35
C GLY A 22 -1.11 -2.34 -20.81
N GLU A 23 -0.58 -1.18 -20.40
CA GLU A 23 0.71 -0.68 -20.88
C GLU A 23 1.90 -1.58 -20.49
N ILE A 24 1.76 -2.35 -19.40
CA ILE A 24 2.71 -3.38 -18.98
C ILE A 24 2.20 -4.80 -19.27
N GLY A 25 1.00 -4.95 -19.84
CA GLY A 25 0.26 -6.21 -19.89
C GLY A 25 -0.40 -6.50 -18.54
N ILE A 26 -0.86 -7.75 -18.35
CA ILE A 26 -1.36 -8.20 -17.05
C ILE A 26 -0.19 -8.18 -16.06
N PRO A 27 -0.35 -7.59 -14.85
CA PRO A 27 0.64 -7.69 -13.78
C PRO A 27 0.97 -9.15 -13.46
N GLU A 28 2.25 -9.48 -13.38
CA GLU A 28 2.74 -10.83 -13.05
C GLU A 28 3.35 -10.87 -11.64
N ILE A 29 4.16 -9.84 -11.29
CA ILE A 29 4.82 -9.71 -10.00
C ILE A 29 4.65 -8.29 -9.48
N SER A 30 4.35 -8.13 -8.20
CA SER A 30 4.36 -6.86 -7.49
C SER A 30 5.25 -6.95 -6.25
N GLN A 31 6.07 -5.93 -6.04
CA GLN A 31 6.94 -5.83 -4.87
C GLN A 31 6.75 -4.45 -4.24
N PHE A 32 6.47 -4.42 -2.95
CA PHE A 32 6.37 -3.18 -2.20
C PHE A 32 7.16 -3.30 -0.89
N SER A 33 8.10 -2.39 -0.68
CA SER A 33 8.79 -2.22 0.59
C SER A 33 8.55 -0.83 1.16
N ILE A 34 8.36 -0.75 2.48
CA ILE A 34 8.18 0.49 3.22
C ILE A 34 8.75 0.33 4.62
N GLY A 35 9.49 1.33 5.10
CA GLY A 35 9.95 1.26 6.50
C GLY A 35 10.85 2.40 6.91
N PHE A 36 10.81 2.63 8.20
CA PHE A 36 11.64 3.62 8.88
C PHE A 36 12.08 3.09 10.24
N LYS A 37 13.15 3.65 10.77
CA LYS A 37 13.59 3.32 12.13
C LYS A 37 12.95 4.28 13.12
N ALA A 38 11.89 3.83 13.81
CA ALA A 38 11.33 4.53 14.94
C ALA A 38 12.26 4.48 16.17
N ALA A 39 12.15 5.46 17.06
CA ALA A 39 12.83 5.38 18.35
C ALA A 39 12.24 4.24 19.20
N GLU A 40 13.07 3.34 19.67
CA GLU A 40 12.69 2.19 20.48
C GLU A 40 12.43 2.63 21.94
N ASP A 41 11.30 3.28 22.15
CA ASP A 41 10.84 3.77 23.44
C ASP A 41 9.36 3.40 23.61
N ASN A 42 9.04 2.68 24.68
CA ASN A 42 7.66 2.25 24.99
C ASN A 42 6.69 3.44 25.23
N SER A 43 7.18 4.64 25.47
CA SER A 43 6.36 5.86 25.48
C SER A 43 6.03 6.36 24.07
N ASN A 44 6.82 5.94 23.06
CA ASN A 44 6.58 6.27 21.67
C ASN A 44 5.32 5.54 21.17
N ARG A 45 4.46 6.22 20.42
CA ARG A 45 3.22 5.64 19.87
C ARG A 45 3.45 4.36 19.07
N PHE A 46 4.58 4.24 18.36
CA PHE A 46 4.88 3.09 17.53
C PHE A 46 5.11 1.79 18.34
N PHE A 47 5.62 1.90 19.57
CA PHE A 47 5.87 0.76 20.46
C PHE A 47 4.85 0.63 21.59
N ASN A 48 3.80 1.45 21.61
CA ASN A 48 2.76 1.41 22.61
C ASN A 48 1.48 0.73 22.09
N PRO A 49 1.17 -0.51 22.54
CA PRO A 49 -0.01 -1.23 22.07
C PRO A 49 -1.33 -0.51 22.43
N LEU A 50 -1.36 0.27 23.53
CA LEU A 50 -2.55 1.03 23.94
C LEU A 50 -2.83 2.23 23.03
N LEU A 51 -1.83 2.69 22.29
CA LEU A 51 -1.96 3.75 21.30
C LEU A 51 -2.10 3.22 19.86
N GLY A 52 -2.31 1.91 19.69
CA GLY A 52 -2.42 1.28 18.38
C GLY A 52 -1.08 1.14 17.66
N GLY A 53 0.03 1.04 18.41
CA GLY A 53 1.38 0.85 17.85
C GLY A 53 1.53 -0.45 17.07
N GLY A 54 2.62 -0.54 16.33
CA GLY A 54 2.98 -1.65 15.46
C GLY A 54 3.05 -1.26 13.98
N ALA A 55 3.83 -2.01 13.22
CA ALA A 55 4.02 -1.80 11.79
C ALA A 55 2.71 -2.03 11.01
N ALA A 56 1.87 -2.98 11.44
CA ALA A 56 0.63 -3.35 10.77
C ALA A 56 -0.28 -2.14 10.53
N LYS A 57 -0.57 -1.40 11.58
CA LYS A 57 -1.53 -0.29 11.54
C LYS A 57 -0.93 1.03 11.07
N ASP A 58 0.39 1.17 11.12
CA ASP A 58 1.05 2.42 10.76
C ASP A 58 1.52 2.46 9.31
N ILE A 59 2.18 1.40 8.83
CA ILE A 59 2.79 1.39 7.50
C ILE A 59 2.43 0.19 6.63
N THR A 60 2.20 -1.00 7.19
CA THR A 60 1.81 -2.18 6.41
C THR A 60 0.48 -1.96 5.70
N VAL A 61 -0.41 -1.19 6.33
CA VAL A 61 -1.68 -0.76 5.76
C VAL A 61 -1.49 -0.12 4.38
N TYR A 62 -0.50 0.75 4.21
CA TYR A 62 -0.22 1.39 2.92
C TYR A 62 0.24 0.37 1.87
N ALA A 63 1.15 -0.54 2.26
CA ALA A 63 1.63 -1.56 1.34
C ALA A 63 0.48 -2.46 0.85
N TYR A 64 -0.40 -2.88 1.74
CA TYR A 64 -1.56 -3.70 1.40
C TYR A 64 -2.59 -2.94 0.57
N GLU A 65 -3.00 -1.78 1.02
CA GLU A 65 -4.05 -0.98 0.43
C GLU A 65 -3.70 -0.49 -0.99
N ILE A 66 -2.46 -0.04 -1.20
CA ILE A 66 -2.01 0.42 -2.53
C ILE A 66 -1.85 -0.78 -3.47
N THR A 67 -1.30 -1.90 -2.99
CA THR A 67 -1.13 -3.10 -3.81
C THR A 67 -2.48 -3.64 -4.26
N THR A 68 -3.44 -3.82 -3.35
CA THR A 68 -4.77 -4.32 -3.69
C THR A 68 -5.54 -3.38 -4.61
N TYR A 69 -5.34 -2.07 -4.47
CA TYR A 69 -5.92 -1.06 -5.36
C TYR A 69 -5.36 -1.14 -6.78
N LEU A 70 -4.05 -1.27 -6.93
CA LEU A 70 -3.39 -1.28 -8.24
C LEU A 70 -3.57 -2.61 -8.97
N ILE A 71 -3.51 -3.74 -8.26
CA ILE A 71 -3.64 -5.07 -8.86
C ILE A 71 -5.11 -5.41 -9.16
N GLU A 72 -6.04 -5.07 -8.28
CA GLU A 72 -7.50 -5.24 -8.44
C GLU A 72 -7.92 -6.64 -8.96
N GLN A 73 -7.27 -7.68 -8.44
CA GLN A 73 -7.59 -9.07 -8.72
C GLN A 73 -8.08 -9.78 -7.45
N GLU A 74 -8.76 -10.92 -7.62
CA GLU A 74 -9.17 -11.76 -6.50
C GLU A 74 -7.93 -12.31 -5.77
N ILE A 75 -7.91 -12.20 -4.44
CA ILE A 75 -6.89 -12.82 -3.60
C ILE A 75 -7.27 -14.30 -3.41
N LYS A 76 -6.40 -15.20 -3.87
CA LYS A 76 -6.57 -16.66 -3.73
C LYS A 76 -5.94 -17.17 -2.44
N ASN A 77 -4.82 -16.59 -2.05
CA ASN A 77 -4.10 -16.95 -0.83
C ASN A 77 -3.30 -15.77 -0.28
N MET A 78 -3.06 -15.76 1.02
CA MET A 78 -2.23 -14.76 1.67
C MET A 78 -1.50 -15.39 2.87
N ASN A 79 -0.17 -15.33 2.84
CA ASN A 79 0.68 -15.76 3.94
C ASN A 79 1.30 -14.54 4.62
N VAL A 80 1.36 -14.60 5.95
CA VAL A 80 1.85 -13.50 6.78
C VAL A 80 2.90 -13.99 7.74
N SER A 81 4.01 -13.26 7.84
CA SER A 81 5.04 -13.42 8.86
C SER A 81 5.30 -12.09 9.54
N ALA A 82 5.52 -12.11 10.85
CA ALA A 82 5.82 -10.90 11.61
C ALA A 82 6.87 -11.14 12.68
N THR A 83 7.61 -10.10 13.04
CA THR A 83 8.44 -10.06 14.25
C THR A 83 7.83 -9.10 15.26
N TRP A 84 8.11 -9.33 16.54
CA TRP A 84 7.43 -8.65 17.63
C TRP A 84 8.44 -8.02 18.59
N SER A 85 8.10 -6.87 19.15
CA SER A 85 8.84 -6.22 20.23
C SER A 85 8.48 -6.79 21.60
N ASP A 86 9.30 -6.48 22.60
CA ASP A 86 9.01 -6.81 24.00
C ASP A 86 7.73 -6.13 24.52
N SER A 87 7.37 -4.97 23.97
CA SER A 87 6.11 -4.28 24.31
C SER A 87 4.88 -4.98 23.71
N GLY A 88 5.08 -5.91 22.79
CA GLY A 88 4.02 -6.73 22.22
C GLY A 88 3.38 -6.16 20.96
N VAL A 89 4.00 -5.17 20.32
CA VAL A 89 3.61 -4.71 18.99
C VAL A 89 4.46 -5.40 17.91
N ASP A 90 3.90 -5.57 16.74
CA ASP A 90 4.61 -6.06 15.56
C ASP A 90 5.60 -5.01 15.04
N THR A 91 6.82 -5.44 14.70
CA THR A 91 7.91 -4.53 14.28
C THR A 91 8.23 -4.63 12.81
N ASN A 92 8.14 -5.84 12.25
CA ASN A 92 8.28 -6.10 10.83
C ASN A 92 7.16 -7.00 10.38
N ASN A 93 6.66 -6.78 9.17
CA ASN A 93 5.69 -7.64 8.51
C ASN A 93 6.20 -8.00 7.12
N HIS A 94 6.06 -9.27 6.79
CA HIS A 94 6.22 -9.77 5.42
C HIS A 94 4.93 -10.48 5.02
N ILE A 95 4.37 -10.06 3.88
CA ILE A 95 3.11 -10.58 3.37
C ILE A 95 3.34 -11.02 1.93
N SER A 96 3.03 -12.27 1.65
CA SER A 96 3.00 -12.80 0.29
C SER A 96 1.53 -13.04 -0.09
N ILE A 97 1.12 -12.49 -1.22
CA ILE A 97 -0.27 -12.55 -1.71
C ILE A 97 -0.29 -13.22 -3.08
N ASP A 98 -1.07 -14.29 -3.19
CA ASP A 98 -1.36 -14.95 -4.45
C ASP A 98 -2.69 -14.38 -4.98
N PHE A 99 -2.63 -13.49 -5.95
CA PHE A 99 -3.79 -13.05 -6.72
C PHE A 99 -4.08 -14.03 -7.85
N GLU A 100 -5.15 -13.79 -8.60
CA GLU A 100 -5.55 -14.65 -9.72
C GLU A 100 -4.45 -14.82 -10.77
N HIS A 101 -3.71 -13.75 -11.08
CA HIS A 101 -2.64 -13.74 -12.10
C HIS A 101 -1.34 -13.09 -11.61
N THR A 102 -1.30 -12.55 -10.39
CA THR A 102 -0.17 -11.78 -9.87
C THR A 102 0.32 -12.37 -8.55
N LEU A 103 1.62 -12.50 -8.38
CA LEU A 103 2.23 -12.74 -7.07
C LEU A 103 2.73 -11.41 -6.50
N ALA A 104 2.40 -11.12 -5.24
CA ALA A 104 2.87 -9.90 -4.59
C ALA A 104 3.63 -10.19 -3.30
N ASP A 105 4.73 -9.45 -3.11
CA ASP A 105 5.54 -9.43 -1.90
C ASP A 105 5.49 -8.04 -1.26
N LEU A 106 5.08 -7.97 0.00
CA LEU A 106 5.01 -6.75 0.78
C LEU A 106 5.93 -6.87 2.00
N ALA A 107 6.79 -5.90 2.20
CA ALA A 107 7.68 -5.84 3.36
C ALA A 107 7.53 -4.49 4.06
N ALA A 108 7.25 -4.51 5.36
CA ALA A 108 7.09 -3.32 6.18
C ALA A 108 7.93 -3.40 7.46
N SER A 109 8.55 -2.28 7.89
CA SER A 109 9.36 -2.23 9.10
C SER A 109 9.26 -0.89 9.81
N ILE A 110 9.07 -0.92 11.15
CA ILE A 110 9.23 0.26 12.00
C ILE A 110 10.57 0.28 12.75
N VAL A 111 11.43 -0.71 12.52
CA VAL A 111 12.75 -0.84 13.18
C VAL A 111 13.93 -0.79 12.22
N ALA A 112 13.67 -0.85 10.92
CA ALA A 112 14.68 -0.73 9.87
C ALA A 112 14.24 0.29 8.81
N SER A 113 15.17 1.13 8.37
CA SER A 113 14.97 1.95 7.19
C SER A 113 15.14 1.08 5.96
N VAL A 114 14.10 0.93 5.16
CA VAL A 114 14.10 0.22 3.89
C VAL A 114 13.73 1.18 2.77
N ASP A 115 14.09 0.84 1.53
CA ASP A 115 13.67 1.63 0.37
C ASP A 115 12.14 1.63 0.27
N ASP A 116 11.54 2.81 0.36
CA ASP A 116 10.10 2.98 0.18
C ASP A 116 9.80 3.04 -1.32
N LYS A 117 9.39 1.90 -1.85
CA LYS A 117 9.21 1.73 -3.29
C LYS A 117 8.26 0.60 -3.63
N MET A 118 7.47 0.82 -4.69
CA MET A 118 6.68 -0.23 -5.32
C MET A 118 7.12 -0.44 -6.76
N ILE A 119 7.21 -1.71 -7.17
CA ILE A 119 7.48 -2.11 -8.55
C ILE A 119 6.44 -3.14 -8.96
N ILE A 120 5.80 -2.90 -10.10
CA ILE A 120 4.83 -3.82 -10.71
C ILE A 120 5.37 -4.23 -12.06
N TYR A 121 5.60 -5.52 -12.22
CA TYR A 121 6.14 -6.12 -13.44
C TYR A 121 5.04 -6.79 -14.26
N GLY A 122 5.10 -6.60 -15.56
CA GLY A 122 4.27 -7.31 -16.53
C GLY A 122 5.08 -7.70 -17.78
N LYS A 123 4.45 -8.38 -18.71
CA LYS A 123 5.14 -8.91 -19.92
C LYS A 123 5.68 -7.83 -20.85
N HIS A 124 5.11 -6.61 -20.80
CA HIS A 124 5.48 -5.52 -21.72
C HIS A 124 6.34 -4.44 -21.07
N GLY A 125 6.67 -4.57 -19.77
CA GLY A 125 7.45 -3.61 -19.03
C GLY A 125 7.14 -3.64 -17.55
N LYS A 126 7.49 -2.54 -16.86
CA LYS A 126 7.20 -2.38 -15.44
C LYS A 126 6.80 -0.95 -15.10
N ILE A 127 6.07 -0.81 -14.00
CA ILE A 127 5.78 0.48 -13.37
C ILE A 127 6.57 0.55 -12.07
N VAL A 128 7.18 1.70 -11.80
CA VAL A 128 7.90 2.00 -10.56
C VAL A 128 7.29 3.24 -9.92
N ILE A 129 6.95 3.13 -8.64
CA ILE A 129 6.40 4.23 -7.83
C ILE A 129 7.35 4.40 -6.64
N PRO A 130 8.17 5.47 -6.59
CA PRO A 130 8.95 5.83 -5.41
C PRO A 130 8.01 6.33 -4.31
N ASN A 131 8.27 6.00 -3.06
CA ASN A 131 7.51 6.45 -1.89
C ASN A 131 5.97 6.34 -2.09
N PRO A 132 5.41 5.15 -2.39
CA PRO A 132 4.04 5.01 -2.87
C PRO A 132 2.98 5.64 -1.95
N HIS A 133 3.22 5.64 -0.63
CA HIS A 133 2.27 6.17 0.35
C HIS A 133 2.11 7.71 0.27
N HIS A 134 3.10 8.43 -0.32
CA HIS A 134 3.05 9.89 -0.55
C HIS A 134 3.68 10.30 -1.88
N SER A 135 3.65 9.43 -2.89
CA SER A 135 4.35 9.63 -4.15
C SER A 135 3.80 10.81 -4.95
N SER A 136 4.72 11.59 -5.51
CA SER A 136 4.48 12.54 -6.59
C SER A 136 4.88 12.01 -7.96
N GLU A 137 5.49 10.82 -8.05
CA GLU A 137 6.09 10.31 -9.29
C GLU A 137 5.65 8.88 -9.64
N CYS A 138 5.58 8.61 -10.94
CA CYS A 138 5.32 7.29 -11.48
C CYS A 138 6.08 7.10 -12.79
N PHE A 139 6.87 6.04 -12.88
CA PHE A 139 7.69 5.71 -14.04
C PHE A 139 7.16 4.48 -14.75
N LEU A 140 7.07 4.55 -16.08
CA LEU A 140 6.83 3.42 -16.95
C LEU A 140 8.13 3.05 -17.67
N TYR A 141 8.52 1.79 -17.59
CA TYR A 141 9.69 1.23 -18.27
C TYR A 141 9.29 0.19 -19.30
N ASP A 142 10.08 0.09 -20.37
CA ASP A 142 10.01 -1.04 -21.29
C ASP A 142 10.68 -2.31 -20.71
N ILE A 143 10.63 -3.41 -21.47
CA ILE A 143 11.24 -4.69 -21.08
C ILE A 143 12.78 -4.66 -21.03
N TYR A 144 13.40 -3.64 -21.63
CA TYR A 144 14.84 -3.45 -21.64
C TYR A 144 15.34 -2.55 -20.50
N GLY A 145 14.42 -1.98 -19.72
CA GLY A 145 14.72 -1.10 -18.62
C GLY A 145 14.87 0.38 -19.00
N ASN A 146 14.48 0.77 -20.23
CA ASN A 146 14.44 2.18 -20.62
C ASN A 146 13.15 2.83 -20.11
N ILE A 147 13.24 4.07 -19.65
CA ILE A 147 12.07 4.87 -19.27
C ILE A 147 11.30 5.22 -20.55
N LYS A 148 10.05 4.76 -20.64
CA LYS A 148 9.11 5.15 -21.69
C LYS A 148 8.40 6.45 -21.33
N GLU A 149 7.98 6.56 -20.08
CA GLU A 149 7.30 7.74 -19.58
C GLU A 149 7.62 7.99 -18.12
N HIS A 150 7.68 9.25 -17.75
CA HIS A 150 7.79 9.74 -16.38
C HIS A 150 6.63 10.72 -16.13
N PHE A 151 5.82 10.42 -15.15
CA PHE A 151 4.81 11.32 -14.61
C PHE A 151 5.36 11.94 -13.33
N GLU A 152 5.22 13.25 -13.19
CA GLU A 152 5.57 14.01 -11.99
C GLU A 152 4.44 14.99 -11.66
N ASP A 153 3.89 14.87 -10.46
CA ASP A 153 2.92 15.82 -9.92
C ASP A 153 3.64 16.94 -9.18
N LYS A 154 3.54 18.15 -9.70
CA LYS A 154 4.14 19.38 -9.14
C LYS A 154 3.11 20.30 -8.49
N GLU A 155 1.84 19.95 -8.55
CA GLU A 155 0.76 20.83 -8.14
C GLU A 155 0.22 20.50 -6.75
N THR A 156 0.36 19.25 -6.30
CA THR A 156 -0.15 18.81 -5.01
C THR A 156 0.66 19.39 -3.87
N VAL A 157 0.05 20.31 -3.12
CA VAL A 157 0.63 20.86 -1.88
C VAL A 157 0.29 19.98 -0.68
N ASN A 158 -0.90 19.38 -0.66
CA ASN A 158 -1.38 18.52 0.42
C ASN A 158 -2.23 17.38 -0.15
N GLY A 159 -1.71 16.16 -0.07
CA GLY A 159 -2.38 14.97 -0.63
C GLY A 159 -3.71 14.62 0.03
N PHE A 160 -3.96 15.04 1.27
CA PHE A 160 -5.26 14.83 1.95
C PHE A 160 -6.42 15.56 1.26
N THR A 161 -6.14 16.59 0.47
CA THR A 161 -7.17 17.34 -0.28
C THR A 161 -8.02 16.42 -1.15
N TYR A 162 -7.43 15.39 -1.74
CA TYR A 162 -8.14 14.49 -2.65
C TYR A 162 -9.14 13.59 -1.94
N GLU A 163 -8.77 12.98 -0.81
CA GLU A 163 -9.69 12.14 -0.05
C GLU A 163 -10.81 12.95 0.61
N ILE A 164 -10.51 14.19 1.05
CA ILE A 164 -11.52 15.13 1.57
C ILE A 164 -12.52 15.47 0.46
N SER A 165 -12.03 15.78 -0.75
CA SER A 165 -12.87 16.06 -1.91
C SER A 165 -13.76 14.87 -2.28
N GLU A 166 -13.22 13.67 -2.23
CA GLU A 166 -14.00 12.44 -2.46
C GLU A 166 -15.08 12.23 -1.38
N ALA A 167 -14.74 12.42 -0.11
CA ALA A 167 -15.73 12.35 0.97
C ALA A 167 -16.87 13.35 0.77
N MET A 168 -16.53 14.60 0.40
CA MET A 168 -17.53 15.64 0.09
C MET A 168 -18.38 15.26 -1.13
N ARG A 169 -17.78 14.68 -2.17
CA ARG A 169 -18.49 14.19 -3.36
C ARG A 169 -19.51 13.12 -2.97
N CYS A 170 -19.10 12.10 -2.21
CA CYS A 170 -19.98 11.03 -1.76
C CYS A 170 -21.17 11.58 -0.95
N ILE A 171 -20.90 12.45 0.02
CA ILE A 171 -21.94 13.07 0.85
C ILE A 171 -22.95 13.86 -0.03
N ASN A 172 -22.45 14.68 -0.95
CA ASN A 172 -23.31 15.50 -1.83
C ASN A 172 -24.13 14.64 -2.80
N SER A 173 -23.62 13.46 -3.19
CA SER A 173 -24.30 12.53 -4.09
C SER A 173 -25.18 11.52 -3.33
N GLY A 174 -25.24 11.56 -1.98
CA GLY A 174 -26.00 10.61 -1.16
C GLY A 174 -25.39 9.20 -1.16
N GLU A 175 -24.14 9.06 -1.57
CA GLU A 175 -23.42 7.79 -1.51
C GLU A 175 -22.98 7.49 -0.07
N ILE A 176 -23.18 6.25 0.38
CA ILE A 176 -22.84 5.82 1.76
C ILE A 176 -21.38 5.38 1.91
N GLU A 177 -20.68 5.12 0.81
CA GLU A 177 -19.27 4.74 0.76
C GLU A 177 -18.61 5.28 -0.51
N SER A 178 -17.28 5.40 -0.51
CA SER A 178 -16.53 5.76 -1.71
C SER A 178 -16.27 4.52 -2.58
N PRO A 179 -16.44 4.59 -3.90
CA PRO A 179 -16.05 3.49 -4.80
C PRO A 179 -14.54 3.26 -4.84
N VAL A 180 -13.72 4.24 -4.45
CA VAL A 180 -12.24 4.10 -4.40
C VAL A 180 -11.79 3.37 -3.13
N VAL A 181 -12.47 3.62 -2.01
CA VAL A 181 -12.22 2.95 -0.71
C VAL A 181 -13.55 2.44 -0.16
N PRO A 182 -14.14 1.38 -0.75
CA PRO A 182 -15.38 0.80 -0.27
C PRO A 182 -15.17 0.04 1.03
N TRP A 183 -16.22 -0.17 1.80
CA TRP A 183 -16.17 -0.86 3.11
C TRP A 183 -15.52 -2.23 3.05
N LYS A 184 -15.73 -2.97 1.96
CA LYS A 184 -15.11 -4.29 1.77
C LYS A 184 -13.57 -4.24 1.85
N VAL A 185 -12.96 -3.14 1.42
CA VAL A 185 -11.50 -2.94 1.47
C VAL A 185 -11.06 -2.71 2.90
N THR A 186 -11.73 -1.84 3.65
CA THR A 186 -11.46 -1.59 5.07
C THR A 186 -11.62 -2.86 5.90
N ILE A 187 -12.64 -3.68 5.62
CA ILE A 187 -12.87 -4.98 6.28
C ILE A 187 -11.71 -5.93 5.98
N ALA A 188 -11.32 -6.08 4.70
CA ALA A 188 -10.21 -6.95 4.31
C ALA A 188 -8.87 -6.52 4.95
N CYS A 189 -8.64 -5.21 5.10
CA CYS A 189 -7.47 -4.70 5.83
C CYS A 189 -7.52 -5.04 7.32
N SER A 190 -8.70 -5.01 7.93
CA SER A 190 -8.87 -5.44 9.33
C SER A 190 -8.60 -6.93 9.52
N GLU A 191 -9.03 -7.78 8.57
CA GLU A 191 -8.73 -9.21 8.55
C GLU A 191 -7.22 -9.48 8.40
N LEU A 192 -6.48 -8.63 7.67
CA LEU A 192 -5.03 -8.69 7.62
C LEU A 192 -4.41 -8.43 9.00
N TYR A 193 -4.91 -7.43 9.75
CA TYR A 193 -4.41 -7.18 11.11
C TYR A 193 -4.61 -8.38 12.04
N ASP A 194 -5.75 -9.06 11.93
CA ASP A 194 -6.01 -10.28 12.69
C ASP A 194 -5.03 -11.40 12.33
N LYS A 195 -4.74 -11.61 11.04
CA LYS A 195 -3.72 -12.57 10.56
C LYS A 195 -2.33 -12.24 11.08
N ILE A 196 -1.94 -10.96 11.09
CA ILE A 196 -0.66 -10.52 11.67
C ILE A 196 -0.64 -10.84 13.16
N ALA A 197 -1.72 -10.53 13.90
CA ALA A 197 -1.81 -10.80 15.33
C ALA A 197 -1.73 -12.31 15.67
N GLU A 198 -2.21 -13.18 14.81
CA GLU A 198 -2.13 -14.63 14.98
C GLU A 198 -0.69 -15.15 14.94
N THR A 199 0.24 -14.50 14.22
CA THR A 199 1.66 -14.90 14.16
C THR A 199 2.36 -14.81 15.51
N LYS A 200 1.84 -13.99 16.44
CA LYS A 200 2.40 -13.86 17.80
C LYS A 200 2.22 -15.10 18.65
N LYS A 201 1.27 -15.95 18.30
CA LYS A 201 0.91 -17.16 19.08
C LYS A 201 1.75 -18.40 18.67
N GLN A 202 2.55 -18.27 17.63
CA GLN A 202 3.45 -19.30 17.13
C GLN A 202 4.87 -19.13 17.70
#